data_88adddb9ba54f532278e69dabee44173
#
_entry.id   88adddb9ba54f532278e69dabee44173
#
_cell.length_a   1.000
_cell.length_b   1.000
_cell.length_c   1.000
_cell.angle_alpha   90.00
_cell.angle_beta   90.00
_cell.angle_gamma   90.00
#
_symmetry.space_group_name_H-M   'P 1'
#
loop_
_entity.id
_entity.type
_entity.pdbx_description
1 polymer ?
#
loop_
_entity_poly.entity_id
_entity_poly.type
_entity_poly.pdbx_seq_one_letter_code
_entity_poly.pdbx_strand_id
1 'polypeptide(L)'
;MTGNPTNIHILAPTETGKTYIACAIGIAACKAGYSVAYYRLDQLVDMLAVFSPTDQNYLDKMRKLINVDVLIIDDFMTISINQRGQEDLTKIIFDRDGRLPTLISSQSAAAYWVETLPDSVGADSLVSRLNNGHRLRIGDFAMRKATAPQ
;
A
#
# COMPACT_ATOMS: atom_id res chain seq x y z
N MET A 1 -5.50 18.79 -0.47
CA MET A 1 -6.48 18.06 0.36
C MET A 1 -6.82 18.87 1.59
N THR A 2 -8.08 19.00 1.84
CA THR A 2 -8.56 19.61 3.07
C THR A 2 -8.77 18.49 4.10
N GLY A 3 -8.11 18.58 5.23
CA GLY A 3 -8.16 17.59 6.29
C GLY A 3 -6.91 16.70 6.33
N ASN A 4 -6.92 15.75 7.24
CA ASN A 4 -5.79 14.84 7.41
C ASN A 4 -5.74 13.82 6.28
N PRO A 5 -4.53 13.51 5.77
CA PRO A 5 -4.38 12.45 4.77
C PRO A 5 -4.85 11.12 5.34
N THR A 6 -5.56 10.36 4.52
CA THR A 6 -6.13 9.08 4.95
C THR A 6 -5.62 7.97 4.06
N ASN A 7 -5.19 6.87 4.66
CA ASN A 7 -4.80 5.68 3.94
C ASN A 7 -6.04 4.98 3.37
N ILE A 8 -5.87 4.31 2.24
CA ILE A 8 -6.95 3.59 1.57
C ILE A 8 -6.53 2.14 1.42
N HIS A 9 -7.38 1.22 1.86
CA HIS A 9 -7.18 -0.20 1.65
C HIS A 9 -8.26 -0.73 0.70
N ILE A 10 -7.82 -1.24 -0.45
CA ILE A 10 -8.69 -1.87 -1.44
C ILE A 10 -8.57 -3.39 -1.27
N LEU A 11 -9.67 -4.02 -0.90
CA LEU A 11 -9.76 -5.47 -0.77
C LEU A 11 -10.59 -6.04 -1.92
N ALA A 12 -9.98 -6.87 -2.74
CA ALA A 12 -10.66 -7.51 -3.86
C ALA A 12 -10.23 -8.97 -3.99
N PRO A 13 -11.17 -9.89 -4.26
CA PRO A 13 -10.86 -11.32 -4.37
C PRO A 13 -10.08 -11.65 -5.64
N THR A 14 -10.14 -10.80 -6.65
CA THR A 14 -9.42 -10.99 -7.90
C THR A 14 -8.43 -9.87 -8.13
N GLU A 15 -7.30 -10.22 -8.73
CA GLU A 15 -6.23 -9.28 -9.00
C GLU A 15 -6.66 -8.17 -9.97
N THR A 16 -7.48 -8.51 -10.96
CA THR A 16 -7.91 -7.59 -12.01
C THR A 16 -8.64 -6.37 -11.45
N GLY A 17 -9.59 -6.59 -10.55
CA GLY A 17 -10.41 -5.51 -9.99
C GLY A 17 -9.60 -4.54 -9.16
N LYS A 18 -8.71 -5.04 -8.27
CA LYS A 18 -7.93 -4.16 -7.39
C LYS A 18 -6.89 -3.37 -8.16
N THR A 19 -6.25 -3.97 -9.16
CA THR A 19 -5.25 -3.28 -9.98
C THR A 19 -5.90 -2.17 -10.81
N TYR A 20 -7.06 -2.46 -11.38
CA TYR A 20 -7.82 -1.47 -12.15
C TYR A 20 -8.15 -0.23 -11.30
N ILE A 21 -8.67 -0.43 -10.10
CA ILE A 21 -9.05 0.68 -9.22
C ILE A 21 -7.82 1.44 -8.72
N ALA A 22 -6.76 0.73 -8.36
CA ALA A 22 -5.51 1.37 -7.95
C ALA A 22 -4.95 2.26 -9.05
N CYS A 23 -4.93 1.77 -10.29
CA CYS A 23 -4.48 2.56 -11.43
C CYS A 23 -5.38 3.75 -11.70
N ALA A 24 -6.70 3.58 -11.59
CA ALA A 24 -7.66 4.67 -11.79
C ALA A 24 -7.45 5.80 -10.79
N ILE A 25 -7.23 5.45 -9.51
CA ILE A 25 -6.95 6.43 -8.47
C ILE A 25 -5.62 7.13 -8.74
N GLY A 26 -4.60 6.39 -9.15
CA GLY A 26 -3.30 6.96 -9.50
C GLY A 26 -3.38 7.96 -10.64
N ILE A 27 -4.12 7.62 -11.69
CA ILE A 27 -4.33 8.51 -12.85
C ILE A 27 -5.09 9.77 -12.41
N ALA A 28 -6.13 9.62 -11.60
CA ALA A 28 -6.89 10.76 -11.10
C ALA A 28 -6.02 11.69 -10.26
N ALA A 29 -5.16 11.14 -9.42
CA ALA A 29 -4.23 11.93 -8.62
C ALA A 29 -3.23 12.69 -9.49
N CYS A 30 -2.68 12.02 -10.51
CA CYS A 30 -1.77 12.68 -11.47
C CYS A 30 -2.46 13.84 -12.20
N LYS A 31 -3.70 13.64 -12.64
CA LYS A 31 -4.47 14.71 -13.30
C LYS A 31 -4.74 15.88 -12.37
N ALA A 32 -4.86 15.61 -11.08
CA ALA A 32 -5.05 16.65 -10.07
C ALA A 32 -3.74 17.36 -9.67
N GLY A 33 -2.61 16.97 -10.24
CA GLY A 33 -1.32 17.62 -9.99
C GLY A 33 -0.47 16.97 -8.90
N TYR A 34 -0.88 15.82 -8.37
CA TYR A 34 -0.12 15.10 -7.34
C TYR A 34 0.90 14.17 -7.96
N SER A 35 2.04 14.00 -7.28
CA SER A 35 3.00 12.96 -7.64
C SER A 35 2.51 11.60 -7.15
N VAL A 36 2.72 10.57 -7.96
CA VAL A 36 2.23 9.21 -7.67
C VAL A 36 3.36 8.23 -7.92
N ALA A 37 3.53 7.29 -7.00
CA ALA A 37 4.41 6.14 -7.19
C ALA A 37 3.57 4.86 -7.04
N TYR A 38 3.77 3.91 -7.95
CA TYR A 38 3.06 2.63 -7.97
C TYR A 38 4.08 1.50 -7.94
N TYR A 39 3.91 0.59 -6.98
CA TYR A 39 4.73 -0.62 -6.87
C TYR A 39 3.87 -1.79 -6.42
N ARG A 40 4.18 -2.98 -6.92
CA ARG A 40 3.76 -4.20 -6.23
C ARG A 40 4.64 -4.38 -5.00
N LEU A 41 4.10 -4.95 -3.93
CA LEU A 41 4.86 -5.08 -2.69
C LEU A 41 6.15 -5.88 -2.88
N ASP A 42 6.10 -7.01 -3.60
CA ASP A 42 7.28 -7.83 -3.84
C ASP A 42 8.36 -7.07 -4.62
N GLN A 43 7.96 -6.28 -5.61
CA GLN A 43 8.89 -5.45 -6.39
C GLN A 43 9.52 -4.35 -5.53
N LEU A 44 8.73 -3.72 -4.67
CA LEU A 44 9.22 -2.67 -3.78
C LEU A 44 10.27 -3.20 -2.82
N VAL A 45 9.97 -4.32 -2.19
CA VAL A 45 10.87 -4.96 -1.24
C VAL A 45 12.17 -5.40 -1.92
N ASP A 46 12.07 -6.01 -3.09
CA ASP A 46 13.24 -6.48 -3.84
C ASP A 46 14.11 -5.32 -4.32
N MET A 47 13.49 -4.24 -4.77
CA MET A 47 14.22 -3.04 -5.22
C MET A 47 15.07 -2.45 -4.08
N LEU A 48 14.53 -2.39 -2.88
CA LEU A 48 15.26 -1.85 -1.73
C LEU A 48 16.31 -2.82 -1.20
N ALA A 49 16.05 -4.12 -1.29
CA ALA A 49 16.91 -5.15 -0.72
C ALA A 49 18.26 -5.27 -1.40
N VAL A 50 18.40 -4.79 -2.65
CA VAL A 50 19.70 -4.84 -3.36
C VAL A 50 20.72 -3.87 -2.79
N PHE A 51 20.29 -2.90 -1.98
CA PHE A 51 21.17 -1.90 -1.38
C PHE A 51 21.35 -2.14 0.11
N SER A 52 22.56 -1.83 0.62
CA SER A 52 22.75 -1.73 2.06
C SER A 52 21.97 -0.54 2.60
N PRO A 53 21.40 -0.63 3.83
CA PRO A 53 20.70 0.51 4.43
C PRO A 53 21.54 1.78 4.61
N THR A 54 22.85 1.66 4.52
CA THR A 54 23.77 2.81 4.60
C THR A 54 24.17 3.37 3.23
N ASP A 55 23.76 2.71 2.15
CA ASP A 55 24.07 3.13 0.79
C ASP A 55 23.27 4.39 0.43
N GLN A 56 23.90 5.34 -0.24
CA GLN A 56 23.23 6.56 -0.66
C GLN A 56 22.07 6.28 -1.62
N ASN A 57 22.19 5.27 -2.48
CA ASN A 57 21.10 4.89 -3.37
C ASN A 57 19.87 4.41 -2.60
N TYR A 58 20.06 3.67 -1.50
CA TYR A 58 18.97 3.27 -0.63
C TYR A 58 18.32 4.49 0.00
N LEU A 59 19.10 5.40 0.54
CA LEU A 59 18.61 6.60 1.21
C LEU A 59 17.80 7.48 0.23
N ASP A 60 18.27 7.63 -1.00
CA ASP A 60 17.58 8.42 -2.02
C ASP A 60 16.25 7.78 -2.41
N LYS A 61 16.22 6.47 -2.59
CA LYS A 61 14.98 5.74 -2.92
C LYS A 61 13.97 5.83 -1.79
N MET A 62 14.43 5.65 -0.54
CA MET A 62 13.56 5.78 0.63
C MET A 62 12.97 7.18 0.74
N ARG A 63 13.78 8.21 0.51
CA ARG A 63 13.31 9.60 0.55
C ARG A 63 12.21 9.84 -0.47
N LYS A 64 12.36 9.33 -1.69
CA LYS A 64 11.33 9.47 -2.74
C LYS A 64 10.04 8.76 -2.36
N LEU A 65 10.13 7.55 -1.83
CA LEU A 65 8.96 6.78 -1.42
C LEU A 65 8.22 7.43 -0.25
N ILE A 66 8.96 7.97 0.70
CA ILE A 66 8.39 8.61 1.88
C ILE A 66 7.70 9.93 1.52
N ASN A 67 8.19 10.65 0.52
CA ASN A 67 7.73 12.00 0.22
C ASN A 67 6.86 12.14 -1.04
N VAL A 68 6.65 11.07 -1.79
CA VAL A 68 5.71 11.12 -2.92
C VAL A 68 4.30 11.38 -2.40
N ASP A 69 3.52 12.18 -3.13
CA ASP A 69 2.20 12.59 -2.67
C ASP A 69 1.28 11.39 -2.43
N VAL A 70 1.23 10.47 -3.39
CA VAL A 70 0.41 9.26 -3.29
C VAL A 70 1.29 8.06 -3.56
N LEU A 71 1.36 7.14 -2.61
CA LEU A 71 2.07 5.87 -2.77
C LEU A 71 1.05 4.75 -2.88
N ILE A 72 1.13 4.00 -3.97
CA ILE A 72 0.27 2.85 -4.21
C ILE A 72 1.12 1.59 -4.09
N ILE A 73 0.75 0.71 -3.17
CA ILE A 73 1.37 -0.60 -3.00
C ILE A 73 0.34 -1.66 -3.35
N ASP A 74 0.51 -2.27 -4.52
CA ASP A 74 -0.42 -3.25 -5.07
C ASP A 74 -0.01 -4.67 -4.66
N ASP A 75 -0.96 -5.57 -4.69
CA ASP A 75 -0.77 -6.99 -4.42
C ASP A 75 -0.12 -7.24 -3.05
N PHE A 76 -0.64 -6.55 -2.04
CA PHE A 76 -0.06 -6.52 -0.70
C PHE A 76 -0.21 -7.88 -0.02
N MET A 77 0.91 -8.45 0.39
CA MET A 77 0.99 -9.73 1.12
C MET A 77 0.42 -10.95 0.39
N THR A 78 0.34 -10.90 -0.95
CA THR A 78 0.10 -12.09 -1.76
C THR A 78 1.31 -13.03 -1.68
N ILE A 79 2.51 -12.44 -1.61
CA ILE A 79 3.76 -13.15 -1.38
C ILE A 79 4.32 -12.65 -0.05
N SER A 80 4.77 -13.55 0.80
CA SER A 80 5.36 -13.17 2.08
C SER A 80 6.68 -12.42 1.87
N ILE A 81 6.98 -11.53 2.80
CA ILE A 81 8.23 -10.74 2.78
C ILE A 81 9.12 -11.18 3.95
N ASN A 82 10.42 -10.94 3.82
CA ASN A 82 11.37 -11.28 4.88
C ASN A 82 11.49 -10.14 5.89
N GLN A 83 12.35 -10.34 6.90
CA GLN A 83 12.60 -9.37 7.96
C GLN A 83 13.04 -8.00 7.40
N ARG A 84 13.96 -8.00 6.45
CA ARG A 84 14.44 -6.76 5.81
C ARG A 84 13.29 -6.04 5.11
N GLY A 85 12.45 -6.78 4.40
CA GLY A 85 11.28 -6.21 3.71
C GLY A 85 10.31 -5.58 4.68
N GLN A 86 10.04 -6.23 5.80
CA GLN A 86 9.18 -5.65 6.83
C GLN A 86 9.76 -4.39 7.43
N GLU A 87 11.07 -4.36 7.69
CA GLU A 87 11.74 -3.18 8.22
C GLU A 87 11.65 -1.99 7.27
N ASP A 88 11.92 -2.22 5.97
CA ASP A 88 11.84 -1.18 4.97
C ASP A 88 10.40 -0.64 4.82
N LEU A 89 9.44 -1.55 4.76
CA LEU A 89 8.03 -1.19 4.68
C LEU A 89 7.59 -0.39 5.90
N THR A 90 8.01 -0.80 7.07
CA THR A 90 7.68 -0.12 8.34
C THR A 90 8.18 1.32 8.32
N LYS A 91 9.42 1.56 7.88
CA LYS A 91 9.97 2.92 7.78
C LYS A 91 9.13 3.79 6.86
N ILE A 92 8.76 3.26 5.70
CA ILE A 92 7.96 4.01 4.72
C ILE A 92 6.61 4.38 5.31
N ILE A 93 5.90 3.40 5.86
CA ILE A 93 4.54 3.60 6.36
C ILE A 93 4.53 4.54 7.57
N PHE A 94 5.46 4.36 8.51
CA PHE A 94 5.52 5.20 9.70
C PHE A 94 5.82 6.65 9.35
N ASP A 95 6.73 6.89 8.41
CA ASP A 95 7.09 8.25 8.03
C ASP A 95 6.02 8.93 7.18
N ARG A 96 5.16 8.16 6.52
CA ARG A 96 4.04 8.71 5.74
C ARG A 96 2.77 8.87 6.57
N ASP A 97 2.64 8.15 7.66
CA ASP A 97 1.42 8.11 8.46
C ASP A 97 1.04 9.52 8.97
N GLY A 98 -0.20 9.92 8.74
CA GLY A 98 -0.69 11.23 9.12
C GLY A 98 -0.20 12.40 8.26
N ARG A 99 0.68 12.15 7.29
CA ARG A 99 1.22 13.20 6.42
C ARG A 99 0.79 13.05 4.97
N LEU A 100 0.91 11.85 4.42
CA LEU A 100 0.65 11.58 3.01
C LEU A 100 -0.14 10.28 2.86
N PRO A 101 -1.12 10.23 1.94
CA PRO A 101 -1.94 9.03 1.77
C PRO A 101 -1.15 7.88 1.13
N THR A 102 -1.39 6.68 1.66
CA THR A 102 -0.87 5.44 1.09
C THR A 102 -2.05 4.55 0.74
N LEU A 103 -2.06 4.05 -0.49
CA LEU A 103 -3.09 3.16 -0.97
C LEU A 103 -2.53 1.74 -1.04
N ILE A 104 -3.20 0.82 -0.37
CA ILE A 104 -2.83 -0.60 -0.34
C ILE A 104 -3.94 -1.38 -1.04
N SER A 105 -3.57 -2.24 -1.97
CA SER A 105 -4.52 -3.19 -2.57
C SER A 105 -4.11 -4.61 -2.24
N SER A 106 -5.06 -5.45 -1.85
CA SER A 106 -4.77 -6.82 -1.46
C SER A 106 -5.92 -7.77 -1.76
N GLN A 107 -5.62 -9.06 -1.82
CA GLN A 107 -6.62 -10.12 -1.90
C GLN A 107 -7.05 -10.61 -0.52
N SER A 108 -6.26 -10.34 0.51
CA SER A 108 -6.51 -10.82 1.86
C SER A 108 -6.81 -9.67 2.81
N ALA A 109 -7.61 -9.96 3.82
CA ALA A 109 -7.92 -8.99 4.87
C ALA A 109 -6.68 -8.70 5.74
N ALA A 110 -6.66 -7.51 6.34
CA ALA A 110 -5.54 -7.07 7.15
C ALA A 110 -5.20 -8.01 8.31
N ALA A 111 -6.16 -8.75 8.82
CA ALA A 111 -5.92 -9.72 9.90
C ALA A 111 -4.91 -10.80 9.52
N TYR A 112 -4.84 -11.17 8.24
CA TYR A 112 -3.87 -12.16 7.78
C TYR A 112 -2.45 -11.61 7.68
N TRP A 113 -2.30 -10.30 7.55
CA TRP A 113 -0.97 -9.68 7.41
C TRP A 113 -0.15 -9.85 8.67
N VAL A 114 -0.79 -9.74 9.84
CA VAL A 114 -0.09 -9.91 11.12
C VAL A 114 0.51 -11.30 11.23
N GLU A 115 -0.22 -12.33 10.78
CA GLU A 115 0.25 -13.71 10.86
C GLU A 115 1.37 -14.02 9.88
N THR A 116 1.42 -13.31 8.76
CA THR A 116 2.38 -13.58 7.68
C THR A 116 3.64 -12.76 7.77
N LEU A 117 3.65 -11.68 8.55
CA LEU A 117 4.84 -10.85 8.75
C LEU A 117 5.83 -11.54 9.70
N PRO A 118 7.15 -11.48 9.39
CA PRO A 118 8.16 -12.21 10.17
C PRO A 118 8.31 -11.71 11.60
N ASP A 119 8.15 -10.40 11.84
CA ASP A 119 8.25 -9.82 13.18
C ASP A 119 6.85 -9.47 13.68
N SER A 120 6.31 -10.30 14.57
CA SER A 120 4.97 -10.16 15.10
C SER A 120 4.80 -8.90 15.97
N VAL A 121 5.86 -8.46 16.63
CA VAL A 121 5.80 -7.27 17.50
C VAL A 121 5.60 -6.01 16.65
N GLY A 122 6.39 -5.87 15.59
CA GLY A 122 6.25 -4.74 14.66
C GLY A 122 5.02 -4.84 13.77
N ALA A 123 4.53 -6.06 13.52
CA ALA A 123 3.42 -6.29 12.62
C ALA A 123 2.13 -5.62 13.11
N ASP A 124 1.84 -5.69 14.39
CA ASP A 124 0.63 -5.07 14.95
C ASP A 124 0.60 -3.57 14.72
N SER A 125 1.71 -2.88 14.97
CA SER A 125 1.81 -1.44 14.76
C SER A 125 1.68 -1.08 13.28
N LEU A 126 2.35 -1.83 12.41
CA LEU A 126 2.31 -1.61 10.97
C LEU A 126 0.89 -1.78 10.42
N VAL A 127 0.26 -2.89 10.75
CA VAL A 127 -1.09 -3.20 10.27
C VAL A 127 -2.11 -2.20 10.81
N SER A 128 -1.96 -1.79 12.06
CA SER A 128 -2.83 -0.79 12.68
C SER A 128 -2.79 0.53 11.90
N ARG A 129 -1.61 1.00 11.51
CA ARG A 129 -1.47 2.23 10.74
C ARG A 129 -2.07 2.11 9.34
N LEU A 130 -1.82 1.00 8.66
CA LEU A 130 -2.37 0.76 7.33
C LEU A 130 -3.88 0.61 7.34
N ASN A 131 -4.42 0.05 8.40
CA ASN A 131 -5.84 -0.26 8.52
C ASN A 131 -6.66 0.89 9.12
N ASN A 132 -6.01 1.98 9.50
CA ASN A 132 -6.63 3.13 10.15
C ASN A 132 -7.09 4.15 9.12
N GLY A 133 -7.75 3.71 8.07
CA GLY A 133 -8.23 4.55 6.99
C GLY A 133 -9.47 3.96 6.35
N HIS A 134 -9.77 4.41 5.14
CA HIS A 134 -10.91 3.92 4.38
C HIS A 134 -10.65 2.53 3.82
N ARG A 135 -11.66 1.67 3.92
CA ARG A 135 -11.64 0.34 3.32
C ARG A 135 -12.65 0.27 2.21
N LEU A 136 -12.22 -0.29 1.08
CA LEU A 136 -13.06 -0.49 -0.08
C LEU A 136 -13.04 -1.97 -0.47
N ARG A 137 -14.20 -2.62 -0.40
CA ARG A 137 -14.35 -4.03 -0.80
C ARG A 137 -14.93 -4.10 -2.18
N ILE A 138 -14.11 -4.45 -3.16
CA ILE A 138 -14.51 -4.42 -4.56
C ILE A 138 -15.39 -5.61 -4.92
N GLY A 139 -15.17 -6.77 -4.33
CA GLY A 139 -15.97 -7.94 -4.58
C GLY A 139 -17.45 -7.69 -4.34
N ASP A 140 -17.79 -7.16 -3.17
CA ASP A 140 -19.16 -6.81 -2.82
C ASP A 140 -19.71 -5.74 -3.75
N PHE A 141 -18.90 -4.74 -4.05
CA PHE A 141 -19.29 -3.65 -4.94
C PHE A 141 -19.59 -4.16 -6.36
N ALA A 142 -18.72 -5.00 -6.90
CA ALA A 142 -18.89 -5.57 -8.23
C ALA A 142 -20.14 -6.45 -8.33
N MET A 143 -20.41 -7.24 -7.31
CA MET A 143 -21.62 -8.09 -7.27
C MET A 143 -22.88 -7.25 -7.21
N ARG A 144 -22.92 -6.21 -6.40
CA ARG A 144 -24.07 -5.30 -6.34
C ARG A 144 -24.32 -4.64 -7.68
N LYS A 145 -23.26 -4.21 -8.36
CA LYS A 145 -23.36 -3.57 -9.65
C LYS A 145 -23.83 -4.52 -10.73
N ALA A 146 -23.39 -5.78 -10.68
CA ALA A 146 -23.79 -6.81 -11.63
C ALA A 146 -25.24 -7.25 -11.46
N THR A 147 -25.77 -7.22 -10.23
CA THR A 147 -27.11 -7.69 -9.91
C THR A 147 -28.16 -6.56 -9.81
N ALA A 148 -27.72 -5.32 -9.66
CA ALA A 148 -28.64 -4.19 -9.55
C ALA A 148 -29.29 -3.88 -10.89
N PRO A 149 -30.61 -3.64 -10.91
CA PRO A 149 -31.26 -3.16 -12.13
C PRO A 149 -30.74 -1.77 -12.46
N GLN A 150 -30.51 -1.57 -13.71
CA GLN A 150 -29.97 -0.30 -14.20
C GLN A 150 -31.04 0.72 -14.48
#